data_e4b4a7fc5dcc318aa6dd8cbfa10fa91c
#
_entry.id   e4b4a7fc5dcc318aa6dd8cbfa10fa91c
#
_cell.length_a   1.000
_cell.length_b   1.000
_cell.length_c   1.000
_cell.angle_alpha   90.00
_cell.angle_beta   90.00
_cell.angle_gamma   90.00
#
_symmetry.space_group_name_H-M   'P 1'
#
loop_
_entity.id
_entity.type
_entity.pdbx_description
1 polymer ?
#
loop_
_entity_poly.entity_id
_entity_poly.type
_entity_poly.pdbx_seq_one_letter_code
_entity_poly.pdbx_strand_id
1 'polypeptide(L)'
;LMYLIFTRSFPPEVGGMQSLMWGLAKEMSKNFMIKVFADHYENHKEFDKKVNFSIERVGGIKFLRKIRKAQLINEYLKTSKVQGVIADHWKSLELIETDKKKYCLIHGKEINHPKGSSLNKRANKVLNSVEKVIANSEYTKNLAIQNGVEQEKVVVINPGISPAQELNKTSLNKVESLLKTKSPRLITVSRFDKRKNHEKVIMAVRNLKEIYPDITYTCIGYGDEE
;
A
#
# COMPACT_ATOMS: atom_id res chain seq x y z
N LEU A 1 -9.86 20.00 -11.50
CA LEU A 1 -8.88 19.96 -10.40
C LEU A 1 -7.93 18.79 -10.62
N MET A 2 -6.60 18.99 -10.43
CA MET A 2 -5.58 17.97 -10.66
C MET A 2 -4.83 17.64 -9.38
N TYR A 3 -4.58 16.35 -9.14
CA TYR A 3 -3.72 15.85 -8.06
C TYR A 3 -2.59 14.99 -8.60
N LEU A 4 -1.42 15.07 -7.95
CA LEU A 4 -0.29 14.20 -8.21
C LEU A 4 -0.23 13.11 -7.14
N ILE A 5 0.04 11.88 -7.55
CA ILE A 5 0.26 10.76 -6.65
C ILE A 5 1.72 10.33 -6.78
N PHE A 6 2.45 10.39 -5.67
CA PHE A 6 3.84 9.99 -5.60
C PHE A 6 3.97 8.67 -4.83
N THR A 7 4.23 7.59 -5.52
CA THR A 7 4.34 6.26 -4.93
C THR A 7 5.56 5.49 -5.44
N ARG A 8 6.01 4.51 -4.66
CA ARG A 8 6.97 3.51 -5.12
C ARG A 8 6.25 2.23 -5.54
N SER A 9 5.10 1.98 -4.93
CA SER A 9 4.36 0.73 -5.02
C SER A 9 3.11 0.91 -5.87
N PHE A 10 3.14 0.47 -7.13
CA PHE A 10 2.02 0.59 -8.06
C PHE A 10 1.92 -0.62 -8.99
N PRO A 11 0.72 -1.05 -9.41
CA PRO A 11 0.59 -2.15 -10.36
C PRO A 11 1.40 -1.92 -11.65
N PRO A 12 1.82 -2.99 -12.35
CA PRO A 12 1.38 -4.39 -12.21
C PRO A 12 2.07 -5.17 -11.09
N GLU A 13 3.00 -4.58 -10.35
CA GLU A 13 3.55 -5.21 -9.14
C GLU A 13 2.40 -5.58 -8.19
N VAL A 14 2.42 -6.81 -7.63
CA VAL A 14 1.36 -7.34 -6.76
C VAL A 14 1.70 -7.08 -5.29
N GLY A 15 0.76 -6.56 -4.53
CA GLY A 15 0.90 -6.34 -3.09
C GLY A 15 -0.16 -5.40 -2.52
N GLY A 16 -0.27 -5.36 -1.20
CA GLY A 16 -1.28 -4.55 -0.51
C GLY A 16 -1.14 -3.04 -0.77
N MET A 17 0.09 -2.53 -0.78
CA MET A 17 0.35 -1.12 -1.09
C MET A 17 0.02 -0.76 -2.54
N GLN A 18 0.37 -1.65 -3.46
CA GLN A 18 0.07 -1.51 -4.88
C GLN A 18 -1.44 -1.44 -5.11
N SER A 19 -2.19 -2.35 -4.49
CA SER A 19 -3.65 -2.37 -4.56
C SER A 19 -4.27 -1.13 -3.93
N LEU A 20 -3.76 -0.66 -2.79
CA LEU A 20 -4.23 0.55 -2.13
C LEU A 20 -4.01 1.79 -3.01
N MET A 21 -2.79 1.98 -3.52
CA MET A 21 -2.48 3.15 -4.34
C MET A 21 -3.20 3.13 -5.69
N TRP A 22 -3.40 1.94 -6.25
CA TRP A 22 -4.25 1.75 -7.41
C TRP A 22 -5.71 2.13 -7.14
N GLY A 23 -6.29 1.59 -6.07
CA GLY A 23 -7.67 1.89 -5.67
C GLY A 23 -7.88 3.39 -5.45
N LEU A 24 -6.94 4.04 -4.73
CA LEU A 24 -6.96 5.48 -4.51
C LEU A 24 -6.93 6.26 -5.84
N ALA A 25 -5.97 5.97 -6.73
CA ALA A 25 -5.86 6.65 -8.02
C ALA A 25 -7.10 6.46 -8.88
N LYS A 26 -7.62 5.22 -8.94
CA LYS A 26 -8.82 4.86 -9.70
C LYS A 26 -10.05 5.59 -9.19
N GLU A 27 -10.28 5.61 -7.88
CA GLU A 27 -11.46 6.29 -7.33
C GLU A 27 -11.35 7.82 -7.47
N MET A 28 -10.18 8.39 -7.22
CA MET A 28 -9.96 9.82 -7.41
C MET A 28 -10.11 10.24 -8.89
N SER A 29 -9.73 9.39 -9.84
CA SER A 29 -9.82 9.70 -11.28
C SER A 29 -11.24 9.87 -11.78
N LYS A 30 -12.25 9.45 -11.01
CA LYS A 30 -13.67 9.68 -11.35
C LYS A 30 -14.07 11.17 -11.26
N ASN A 31 -13.41 11.94 -10.39
CA ASN A 31 -13.77 13.32 -10.10
C ASN A 31 -12.62 14.32 -10.34
N PHE A 32 -11.38 13.84 -10.46
CA PHE A 32 -10.19 14.66 -10.59
C PHE A 32 -9.28 14.16 -11.71
N MET A 33 -8.54 15.05 -12.31
CA MET A 33 -7.40 14.67 -13.13
C MET A 33 -6.28 14.14 -12.22
N ILE A 34 -5.76 12.96 -12.54
CA ILE A 34 -4.71 12.30 -11.75
C ILE A 34 -3.47 12.08 -12.62
N LYS A 35 -2.30 12.39 -12.07
CA LYS A 35 -1.03 11.92 -12.61
C LYS A 35 -0.28 11.18 -11.53
N VAL A 36 0.12 9.94 -11.82
CA VAL A 36 0.85 9.06 -10.91
C VAL A 36 2.33 9.07 -11.29
N PHE A 37 3.21 9.27 -10.31
CA PHE A 37 4.65 9.08 -10.43
C PHE A 37 5.02 7.82 -9.64
N ALA A 38 5.38 6.76 -10.35
CA ALA A 38 5.66 5.46 -9.76
C ALA A 38 7.04 4.93 -10.14
N ASP A 39 7.53 3.92 -9.40
CA ASP A 39 8.72 3.19 -9.81
C ASP A 39 8.43 2.36 -11.07
N HIS A 40 9.46 2.24 -11.91
CA HIS A 40 9.40 1.32 -13.05
C HIS A 40 9.27 -0.13 -12.54
N TYR A 41 8.42 -0.90 -13.21
CA TYR A 41 8.23 -2.33 -13.01
C TYR A 41 8.15 -3.03 -14.37
N GLU A 42 8.60 -4.26 -14.46
CA GLU A 42 8.51 -5.04 -15.70
C GLU A 42 7.05 -5.15 -16.17
N ASN A 43 6.86 -5.18 -17.48
CA ASN A 43 5.53 -5.29 -18.13
C ASN A 43 4.53 -4.17 -17.76
N HIS A 44 4.98 -3.05 -17.17
CA HIS A 44 4.09 -1.94 -16.80
C HIS A 44 3.32 -1.35 -17.99
N LYS A 45 3.90 -1.36 -19.20
CA LYS A 45 3.33 -0.70 -20.40
C LYS A 45 1.93 -1.21 -20.75
N GLU A 46 1.69 -2.51 -20.60
CA GLU A 46 0.37 -3.09 -20.88
C GLU A 46 -0.67 -2.67 -19.84
N PHE A 47 -0.26 -2.57 -18.58
CA PHE A 47 -1.10 -2.06 -17.52
C PHE A 47 -1.40 -0.57 -17.72
N ASP A 48 -0.37 0.24 -17.97
CA ASP A 48 -0.49 1.69 -18.10
C ASP A 48 -1.39 2.12 -19.26
N LYS A 49 -1.48 1.31 -20.34
CA LYS A 49 -2.41 1.55 -21.46
C LYS A 49 -3.89 1.34 -21.11
N LYS A 50 -4.20 0.59 -20.07
CA LYS A 50 -5.58 0.23 -19.68
C LYS A 50 -6.21 1.20 -18.69
N VAL A 51 -5.46 2.20 -18.22
CA VAL A 51 -5.94 3.15 -17.22
C VAL A 51 -6.33 4.47 -17.86
N ASN A 52 -7.24 5.20 -17.22
CA ASN A 52 -7.77 6.47 -17.70
C ASN A 52 -7.06 7.71 -17.16
N PHE A 53 -5.87 7.54 -16.56
CA PHE A 53 -5.04 8.63 -16.04
C PHE A 53 -3.56 8.42 -16.41
N SER A 54 -2.78 9.50 -16.33
CA SER A 54 -1.37 9.46 -16.71
C SER A 54 -0.51 8.81 -15.63
N ILE A 55 0.41 7.92 -16.05
CA ILE A 55 1.41 7.31 -15.18
C ILE A 55 2.81 7.61 -15.73
N GLU A 56 3.65 8.21 -14.90
CA GLU A 56 5.06 8.45 -15.16
C GLU A 56 5.89 7.42 -14.40
N ARG A 57 6.61 6.55 -15.13
CA ARG A 57 7.44 5.49 -14.54
C ARG A 57 8.90 5.88 -14.51
N VAL A 58 9.52 5.81 -13.34
CA VAL A 58 10.92 6.16 -13.15
C VAL A 58 11.74 4.93 -12.79
N GLY A 59 12.68 4.58 -13.64
CA GLY A 59 13.60 3.45 -13.48
C GLY A 59 14.96 3.83 -12.90
N GLY A 60 15.86 2.84 -12.84
CA GLY A 60 17.25 2.99 -12.39
C GLY A 60 17.48 2.66 -10.92
N ILE A 61 18.66 3.03 -10.41
CA ILE A 61 19.10 2.70 -9.04
C ILE A 61 18.15 3.34 -8.01
N LYS A 62 17.76 2.57 -7.00
CA LYS A 62 16.72 2.92 -6.00
C LYS A 62 16.88 4.31 -5.36
N PHE A 63 18.10 4.69 -5.00
CA PHE A 63 18.36 6.01 -4.41
C PHE A 63 18.14 7.14 -5.44
N LEU A 64 18.67 7.00 -6.65
CA LEU A 64 18.53 7.99 -7.72
C LEU A 64 17.09 8.11 -8.23
N ARG A 65 16.32 7.02 -8.22
CA ARG A 65 14.89 7.05 -8.57
C ARG A 65 14.09 8.02 -7.70
N LYS A 66 14.34 8.04 -6.39
CA LYS A 66 13.68 8.98 -5.48
C LYS A 66 13.94 10.42 -5.89
N ILE A 67 15.21 10.75 -6.16
CA ILE A 67 15.63 12.10 -6.56
C ILE A 67 15.02 12.48 -7.91
N ARG A 68 15.14 11.60 -8.92
CA ARG A 68 14.56 11.83 -10.26
C ARG A 68 13.06 12.05 -10.22
N LYS A 69 12.31 11.22 -9.47
CA LYS A 69 10.86 11.42 -9.32
C LYS A 69 10.54 12.75 -8.66
N ALA A 70 11.27 13.12 -7.61
CA ALA A 70 11.07 14.42 -6.96
C ALA A 70 11.34 15.58 -7.90
N GLN A 71 12.39 15.52 -8.71
CA GLN A 71 12.70 16.53 -9.74
C GLN A 71 11.56 16.66 -10.75
N LEU A 72 11.11 15.54 -11.34
CA LEU A 72 10.00 15.52 -12.29
C LEU A 72 8.71 16.11 -11.69
N ILE A 73 8.40 15.78 -10.42
CA ILE A 73 7.23 16.32 -9.72
C ILE A 73 7.40 17.83 -9.50
N ASN A 74 8.57 18.28 -9.02
CA ASN A 74 8.83 19.70 -8.77
C ASN A 74 8.76 20.53 -10.07
N GLU A 75 9.27 20.01 -11.19
CA GLU A 75 9.13 20.62 -12.52
C GLU A 75 7.66 20.68 -12.94
N TYR A 76 6.94 19.59 -12.78
CA TYR A 76 5.51 19.52 -13.12
C TYR A 76 4.66 20.49 -12.28
N LEU A 77 4.99 20.65 -11.00
CA LEU A 77 4.33 21.59 -10.09
C LEU A 77 4.52 23.07 -10.52
N LYS A 78 5.66 23.41 -11.13
CA LYS A 78 5.93 24.76 -11.64
C LYS A 78 5.12 25.10 -12.91
N THR A 79 4.85 24.10 -13.74
CA THR A 79 4.28 24.30 -15.08
C THR A 79 2.77 23.98 -15.15
N SER A 80 2.21 23.34 -14.14
CA SER A 80 0.84 22.82 -14.18
C SER A 80 0.00 23.29 -12.99
N LYS A 81 -1.31 23.48 -13.21
CA LYS A 81 -2.28 23.84 -12.16
C LYS A 81 -2.62 22.61 -11.32
N VAL A 82 -1.79 22.33 -10.31
CA VAL A 82 -1.95 21.22 -9.37
C VAL A 82 -2.58 21.72 -8.07
N GLN A 83 -3.53 20.97 -7.50
CA GLN A 83 -4.17 21.25 -6.21
C GLN A 83 -3.38 20.68 -5.03
N GLY A 84 -2.76 19.53 -5.22
CA GLY A 84 -1.98 18.90 -4.17
C GLY A 84 -1.25 17.64 -4.62
N VAL A 85 -0.36 17.20 -3.72
CA VAL A 85 0.47 16.00 -3.88
C VAL A 85 0.11 15.00 -2.79
N ILE A 86 -0.16 13.77 -3.17
CA ILE A 86 -0.45 12.65 -2.26
C ILE A 86 0.69 11.65 -2.35
N ALA A 87 1.21 11.20 -1.21
CA ALA A 87 2.26 10.19 -1.17
C ALA A 87 1.94 9.05 -0.21
N ASP A 88 2.41 7.86 -0.54
CA ASP A 88 2.29 6.63 0.25
C ASP A 88 3.37 6.50 1.34
N HIS A 89 4.27 7.47 1.43
CA HIS A 89 5.42 7.42 2.35
C HIS A 89 6.02 8.81 2.55
N TRP A 90 6.32 9.18 3.79
CA TRP A 90 6.92 10.48 4.12
C TRP A 90 8.24 10.78 3.38
N LYS A 91 9.08 9.75 3.13
CA LYS A 91 10.32 9.93 2.36
C LYS A 91 10.08 10.38 0.92
N SER A 92 8.91 10.11 0.36
CA SER A 92 8.54 10.57 -0.97
C SER A 92 8.34 12.09 -0.99
N LEU A 93 7.78 12.65 0.06
CA LEU A 93 7.52 14.10 0.18
C LEU A 93 8.74 14.91 0.62
N GLU A 94 9.79 14.28 1.12
CA GLU A 94 10.95 14.95 1.72
C GLU A 94 11.69 15.89 0.74
N LEU A 95 11.60 15.62 -0.56
CA LEU A 95 12.24 16.41 -1.62
C LEU A 95 11.23 17.18 -2.49
N ILE A 96 9.96 17.25 -2.05
CA ILE A 96 8.92 17.98 -2.78
C ILE A 96 8.84 19.41 -2.24
N GLU A 97 9.23 20.36 -3.11
CA GLU A 97 9.22 21.77 -2.85
C GLU A 97 8.01 22.42 -3.51
N THR A 98 7.00 22.75 -2.71
CA THR A 98 5.77 23.35 -3.22
C THR A 98 4.98 24.07 -2.12
N ASP A 99 4.24 25.10 -2.50
CA ASP A 99 3.20 25.77 -1.72
C ASP A 99 1.85 25.03 -1.74
N LYS A 100 1.72 24.03 -2.63
CA LYS A 100 0.49 23.23 -2.77
C LYS A 100 0.31 22.27 -1.60
N LYS A 101 -0.93 21.88 -1.35
CA LYS A 101 -1.27 20.94 -0.28
C LYS A 101 -0.57 19.60 -0.48
N LYS A 102 0.04 19.11 0.58
CA LYS A 102 0.65 17.77 0.60
C LYS A 102 -0.13 16.88 1.55
N TYR A 103 -0.33 15.64 1.16
CA TYR A 103 -1.00 14.60 1.94
C TYR A 103 -0.09 13.39 2.02
N CYS A 104 0.05 12.81 3.20
CA CYS A 104 0.90 11.64 3.40
C CYS A 104 0.10 10.48 3.99
N LEU A 105 0.03 9.36 3.30
CA LEU A 105 -0.49 8.11 3.87
C LEU A 105 0.59 7.49 4.75
N ILE A 106 0.17 6.96 5.90
CA ILE A 106 1.03 6.22 6.84
C ILE A 106 0.41 4.88 7.21
N HIS A 107 1.30 3.86 7.38
CA HIS A 107 0.90 2.46 7.55
C HIS A 107 1.49 1.80 8.80
N GLY A 108 2.32 2.53 9.56
CA GLY A 108 2.90 2.14 10.83
C GLY A 108 4.41 1.86 10.78
N LYS A 109 4.88 0.91 9.96
CA LYS A 109 6.29 0.50 9.95
C LYS A 109 7.25 1.65 9.62
N GLU A 110 6.89 2.50 8.66
CA GLU A 110 7.74 3.59 8.14
C GLU A 110 7.85 4.79 9.10
N ILE A 111 7.01 4.85 10.12
CA ILE A 111 7.05 5.88 11.17
C ILE A 111 7.50 5.33 12.52
N ASN A 112 7.59 4.01 12.68
CA ASN A 112 8.01 3.35 13.92
C ASN A 112 9.54 3.36 14.04
N HIS A 113 10.09 4.53 14.35
CA HIS A 113 11.51 4.72 14.58
C HIS A 113 11.76 5.08 16.05
N PRO A 114 12.91 4.72 16.66
CA PRO A 114 13.25 5.15 18.01
C PRO A 114 13.11 6.67 18.15
N LYS A 115 12.39 7.10 19.18
CA LYS A 115 12.12 8.52 19.46
C LYS A 115 13.43 9.31 19.55
N GLY A 116 13.50 10.44 18.85
CA GLY A 116 14.70 11.30 18.80
C GLY A 116 15.79 10.83 17.81
N SER A 117 15.65 9.65 17.18
CA SER A 117 16.57 9.20 16.13
C SER A 117 16.51 10.13 14.91
N SER A 118 17.55 10.09 14.07
CA SER A 118 17.63 10.86 12.83
C SER A 118 16.42 10.58 11.90
N LEU A 119 15.99 9.33 11.79
CA LEU A 119 14.82 8.96 10.98
C LEU A 119 13.52 9.48 11.60
N ASN A 120 13.35 9.41 12.94
CA ASN A 120 12.20 9.97 13.63
C ASN A 120 12.11 11.50 13.42
N LYS A 121 13.20 12.23 13.62
CA LYS A 121 13.24 13.69 13.41
C LYS A 121 12.89 14.07 11.97
N ARG A 122 13.45 13.36 10.98
CA ARG A 122 13.14 13.59 9.56
C ARG A 122 11.69 13.29 9.22
N ALA A 123 11.15 12.17 9.71
CA ALA A 123 9.75 11.81 9.51
C ALA A 123 8.82 12.89 10.08
N ASN A 124 9.06 13.32 11.33
CA ASN A 124 8.25 14.36 11.98
C ASN A 124 8.32 15.70 11.24
N LYS A 125 9.53 16.11 10.78
CA LYS A 125 9.67 17.33 9.99
C LYS A 125 8.78 17.31 8.74
N VAL A 126 8.74 16.19 8.03
CA VAL A 126 7.92 16.04 6.82
C VAL A 126 6.44 15.96 7.19
N LEU A 127 6.08 15.08 8.15
CA LEU A 127 4.68 14.82 8.50
C LEU A 127 3.99 16.05 9.14
N ASN A 128 4.72 16.86 9.90
CA ASN A 128 4.18 18.10 10.44
C ASN A 128 4.12 19.25 9.41
N SER A 129 4.78 19.10 8.25
CA SER A 129 4.71 20.07 7.15
C SER A 129 3.59 19.80 6.14
N VAL A 130 2.90 18.67 6.21
CA VAL A 130 1.82 18.36 5.27
C VAL A 130 0.47 18.92 5.75
N GLU A 131 -0.49 19.02 4.85
CA GLU A 131 -1.87 19.44 5.17
C GLU A 131 -2.55 18.42 6.09
N LYS A 132 -2.50 17.14 5.73
CA LYS A 132 -2.96 16.01 6.55
C LYS A 132 -2.09 14.80 6.39
N VAL A 133 -1.94 14.08 7.51
CA VAL A 133 -1.37 12.75 7.60
C VAL A 133 -2.53 11.76 7.69
N ILE A 134 -2.62 10.85 6.75
CA ILE A 134 -3.72 9.89 6.64
C ILE A 134 -3.26 8.54 7.20
N ALA A 135 -3.71 8.21 8.39
CA ALA A 135 -3.42 6.93 9.04
C ALA A 135 -4.43 5.86 8.61
N ASN A 136 -3.95 4.66 8.36
CA ASN A 136 -4.78 3.53 7.95
C ASN A 136 -5.58 2.88 9.10
N SER A 137 -5.35 3.30 10.34
CA SER A 137 -6.03 2.79 11.54
C SER A 137 -5.80 3.71 12.73
N GLU A 138 -6.62 3.57 13.78
CA GLU A 138 -6.41 4.27 15.06
C GLU A 138 -5.06 3.90 15.70
N TYR A 139 -4.62 2.63 15.56
CA TYR A 139 -3.30 2.23 16.03
C TYR A 139 -2.19 3.04 15.35
N THR A 140 -2.24 3.18 14.03
CA THR A 140 -1.23 3.95 13.27
C THR A 140 -1.28 5.45 13.59
N LYS A 141 -2.48 6.02 13.81
CA LYS A 141 -2.64 7.39 14.29
C LYS A 141 -1.97 7.59 15.64
N ASN A 142 -2.28 6.74 16.62
CA ASN A 142 -1.72 6.83 17.95
C ASN A 142 -0.19 6.70 17.93
N LEU A 143 0.34 5.78 17.11
CA LEU A 143 1.77 5.61 16.91
C LEU A 143 2.42 6.88 16.33
N ALA A 144 1.78 7.53 15.36
CA ALA A 144 2.28 8.79 14.78
C ALA A 144 2.36 9.90 15.82
N ILE A 145 1.30 10.09 16.61
CA ILE A 145 1.23 11.10 17.68
C ILE A 145 2.29 10.82 18.75
N GLN A 146 2.41 9.58 19.22
CA GLN A 146 3.44 9.16 20.17
C GLN A 146 4.85 9.44 19.67
N ASN A 147 5.07 9.34 18.36
CA ASN A 147 6.37 9.60 17.73
C ASN A 147 6.61 11.09 17.41
N GLY A 148 5.67 12.00 17.70
CA GLY A 148 5.87 13.44 17.60
C GLY A 148 5.19 14.12 16.40
N VAL A 149 4.22 13.44 15.76
CA VAL A 149 3.34 14.08 14.76
C VAL A 149 2.22 14.82 15.49
N GLU A 150 1.94 16.04 15.08
CA GLU A 150 0.87 16.90 15.62
C GLU A 150 -0.50 16.22 15.45
N GLN A 151 -1.27 16.14 16.53
CA GLN A 151 -2.53 15.38 16.55
C GLN A 151 -3.55 15.91 15.54
N GLU A 152 -3.66 17.22 15.39
CA GLU A 152 -4.57 17.89 14.45
C GLU A 152 -4.24 17.63 12.98
N LYS A 153 -3.02 17.23 12.70
CA LYS A 153 -2.59 16.80 11.35
C LYS A 153 -3.07 15.41 11.00
N VAL A 154 -3.30 14.52 11.99
CA VAL A 154 -3.55 13.11 11.74
C VAL A 154 -5.04 12.81 11.67
N VAL A 155 -5.47 12.25 10.55
CA VAL A 155 -6.83 11.72 10.34
C VAL A 155 -6.77 10.23 10.07
N VAL A 156 -7.80 9.49 10.49
CA VAL A 156 -7.91 8.06 10.18
C VAL A 156 -8.84 7.89 8.99
N ILE A 157 -8.34 7.24 7.95
CA ILE A 157 -9.12 6.76 6.82
C ILE A 157 -8.74 5.30 6.62
N ASN A 158 -9.63 4.39 7.01
CA ASN A 158 -9.40 2.96 6.81
C ASN A 158 -9.31 2.63 5.33
N PRO A 159 -8.39 1.74 4.92
CA PRO A 159 -8.29 1.30 3.54
C PRO A 159 -9.61 0.73 3.04
N GLY A 160 -10.01 1.14 1.83
CA GLY A 160 -11.15 0.54 1.15
C GLY A 160 -10.83 -0.88 0.67
N ILE A 161 -11.88 -1.64 0.42
CA ILE A 161 -11.80 -2.95 -0.22
C ILE A 161 -12.22 -2.85 -1.68
N SER A 162 -11.59 -3.63 -2.54
CA SER A 162 -12.04 -3.77 -3.92
C SER A 162 -13.38 -4.51 -3.95
N PRO A 163 -14.30 -4.13 -4.85
CA PRO A 163 -15.52 -4.92 -5.06
C PRO A 163 -15.19 -6.38 -5.33
N ALA A 164 -16.01 -7.28 -4.81
CA ALA A 164 -15.87 -8.70 -5.12
C ALA A 164 -15.99 -8.90 -6.64
N GLN A 165 -15.06 -9.69 -7.19
CA GLN A 165 -15.16 -10.11 -8.59
C GLN A 165 -16.14 -11.28 -8.69
N GLU A 166 -16.81 -11.40 -9.84
CA GLU A 166 -17.62 -12.57 -10.13
C GLU A 166 -16.77 -13.85 -10.06
N LEU A 167 -17.25 -14.83 -9.31
CA LEU A 167 -16.57 -16.09 -9.17
C LEU A 167 -16.64 -16.89 -10.48
N ASN A 168 -15.51 -17.40 -10.91
CA ASN A 168 -15.47 -18.38 -12.00
C ASN A 168 -16.13 -19.68 -11.51
N LYS A 169 -17.29 -19.99 -12.08
CA LYS A 169 -18.11 -21.18 -11.69
C LYS A 169 -17.33 -22.49 -11.78
N THR A 170 -16.53 -22.67 -12.82
CA THR A 170 -15.71 -23.87 -12.99
C THR A 170 -14.67 -24.00 -11.87
N SER A 171 -13.98 -22.93 -11.51
CA SER A 171 -13.03 -22.92 -10.38
C SER A 171 -13.73 -23.14 -9.05
N LEU A 172 -14.89 -22.55 -8.85
CA LEU A 172 -15.70 -22.74 -7.62
C LEU A 172 -16.09 -24.19 -7.46
N ASN A 173 -16.68 -24.83 -8.49
CA ASN A 173 -17.08 -26.23 -8.46
C ASN A 173 -15.90 -27.16 -8.17
N LYS A 174 -14.72 -26.87 -8.71
CA LYS A 174 -13.48 -27.63 -8.43
C LYS A 174 -13.09 -27.53 -6.95
N VAL A 175 -13.09 -26.33 -6.38
CA VAL A 175 -12.76 -26.13 -4.97
C VAL A 175 -13.82 -26.77 -4.07
N GLU A 176 -15.09 -26.62 -4.38
CA GLU A 176 -16.18 -27.27 -3.62
C GLU A 176 -16.07 -28.80 -3.62
N SER A 177 -15.74 -29.39 -4.76
CA SER A 177 -15.54 -30.86 -4.82
C SER A 177 -14.37 -31.33 -3.97
N LEU A 178 -13.27 -30.57 -3.92
CA LEU A 178 -12.10 -30.88 -3.09
C LEU A 178 -12.37 -30.74 -1.60
N LEU A 179 -13.27 -29.84 -1.21
CA LEU A 179 -13.53 -29.50 0.18
C LEU A 179 -14.88 -30.03 0.69
N LYS A 180 -15.63 -30.83 -0.10
CA LYS A 180 -17.02 -31.23 0.17
C LYS A 180 -17.22 -31.83 1.56
N THR A 181 -16.31 -32.70 1.98
CA THR A 181 -16.36 -33.38 3.27
C THR A 181 -15.51 -32.74 4.37
N LYS A 182 -14.84 -31.64 4.08
CA LYS A 182 -13.85 -31.03 4.97
C LYS A 182 -14.46 -29.96 5.85
N SER A 183 -14.27 -30.08 7.17
CA SER A 183 -14.73 -29.11 8.17
C SER A 183 -13.96 -29.30 9.49
N PRO A 184 -13.57 -28.21 10.18
CA PRO A 184 -13.59 -26.80 9.71
C PRO A 184 -12.59 -26.53 8.59
N ARG A 185 -12.85 -25.47 7.83
CA ARG A 185 -11.97 -25.02 6.73
C ARG A 185 -11.27 -23.75 7.15
N LEU A 186 -9.95 -23.80 7.27
CA LEU A 186 -9.11 -22.66 7.60
C LEU A 186 -8.37 -22.17 6.38
N ILE A 187 -8.22 -20.85 6.26
CA ILE A 187 -7.49 -20.22 5.14
C ILE A 187 -6.60 -19.10 5.65
N THR A 188 -5.38 -19.02 5.11
CA THR A 188 -4.51 -17.85 5.21
C THR A 188 -4.16 -17.33 3.83
N VAL A 189 -4.40 -16.05 3.60
CA VAL A 189 -3.98 -15.35 2.38
C VAL A 189 -2.90 -14.35 2.75
N SER A 190 -1.64 -14.65 2.45
CA SER A 190 -0.52 -13.77 2.80
C SER A 190 0.76 -14.18 2.05
N ARG A 191 1.78 -13.30 2.09
CA ARG A 191 3.13 -13.73 1.68
C ARG A 191 3.66 -14.79 2.64
N PHE A 192 4.46 -15.72 2.12
CA PHE A 192 5.17 -16.71 2.92
C PHE A 192 6.46 -16.08 3.45
N ASP A 193 6.33 -15.39 4.58
CA ASP A 193 7.44 -14.81 5.32
C ASP A 193 7.30 -15.10 6.83
N LYS A 194 8.42 -15.11 7.57
CA LYS A 194 8.48 -15.46 9.01
C LYS A 194 7.47 -14.72 9.88
N ARG A 195 7.15 -13.47 9.55
CA ARG A 195 6.18 -12.67 10.31
C ARG A 195 4.76 -13.18 10.22
N LYS A 196 4.45 -13.97 9.17
CA LYS A 196 3.11 -14.56 8.97
C LYS A 196 2.94 -15.86 9.75
N ASN A 197 4.07 -16.45 10.20
CA ASN A 197 4.10 -17.52 11.18
C ASN A 197 3.28 -18.76 10.78
N HIS A 198 3.34 -19.11 9.50
CA HIS A 198 2.62 -20.26 8.92
C HIS A 198 2.95 -21.55 9.66
N GLU A 199 4.22 -21.75 10.05
CA GLU A 199 4.67 -22.93 10.81
C GLU A 199 3.84 -23.15 12.07
N LYS A 200 3.65 -22.13 12.90
CA LYS A 200 2.83 -22.27 14.12
C LYS A 200 1.36 -22.54 13.83
N VAL A 201 0.82 -22.00 12.73
CA VAL A 201 -0.55 -22.31 12.33
C VAL A 201 -0.66 -23.77 11.90
N ILE A 202 0.31 -24.31 11.14
CA ILE A 202 0.35 -25.73 10.75
C ILE A 202 0.43 -26.61 11.99
N MET A 203 1.28 -26.27 12.97
CA MET A 203 1.36 -27.01 14.23
C MET A 203 0.03 -26.98 15.01
N ALA A 204 -0.62 -25.85 15.09
CA ALA A 204 -1.93 -25.72 15.74
C ALA A 204 -3.01 -26.57 15.02
N VAL A 205 -3.03 -26.54 13.69
CA VAL A 205 -3.94 -27.37 12.89
C VAL A 205 -3.68 -28.86 13.11
N ARG A 206 -2.41 -29.27 13.21
CA ARG A 206 -2.03 -30.64 13.54
C ARG A 206 -2.66 -31.10 14.87
N ASN A 207 -2.58 -30.27 15.91
CA ASN A 207 -3.19 -30.60 17.21
C ASN A 207 -4.72 -30.63 17.13
N LEU A 208 -5.33 -29.73 16.35
CA LEU A 208 -6.78 -29.71 16.13
C LEU A 208 -7.31 -30.94 15.38
N LYS A 209 -6.48 -31.66 14.64
CA LYS A 209 -6.88 -32.89 13.93
C LYS A 209 -7.37 -34.00 14.86
N GLU A 210 -6.93 -34.02 16.10
CA GLU A 210 -7.42 -34.97 17.10
C GLU A 210 -8.91 -34.75 17.45
N ILE A 211 -9.37 -33.49 17.40
CA ILE A 211 -10.74 -33.08 17.66
C ILE A 211 -11.58 -33.00 16.38
N TYR A 212 -10.94 -32.54 15.31
CA TYR A 212 -11.54 -32.31 13.99
C TYR A 212 -10.78 -33.09 12.91
N PRO A 213 -11.03 -34.38 12.70
CA PRO A 213 -10.26 -35.21 11.76
C PRO A 213 -10.29 -34.70 10.34
N ASP A 214 -11.38 -34.04 9.94
CA ASP A 214 -11.58 -33.50 8.57
C ASP A 214 -11.17 -32.02 8.42
N ILE A 215 -10.49 -31.43 9.42
CA ILE A 215 -9.99 -30.08 9.34
C ILE A 215 -9.03 -29.91 8.17
N THR A 216 -9.19 -28.79 7.46
CA THR A 216 -8.24 -28.40 6.39
C THR A 216 -7.68 -27.01 6.62
N TYR A 217 -6.45 -26.82 6.23
CA TYR A 217 -5.79 -25.53 6.21
C TYR A 217 -5.23 -25.25 4.82
N THR A 218 -5.65 -24.15 4.21
CA THR A 218 -5.23 -23.71 2.88
C THR A 218 -4.39 -22.45 3.02
N CYS A 219 -3.17 -22.46 2.49
CA CYS A 219 -2.32 -21.28 2.38
C CYS A 219 -2.32 -20.77 0.94
N ILE A 220 -2.60 -19.48 0.76
CA ILE A 220 -2.56 -18.81 -0.55
C ILE A 220 -1.56 -17.66 -0.47
N GLY A 221 -0.55 -17.73 -1.31
CA GLY A 221 0.48 -16.69 -1.36
C GLY A 221 1.75 -17.16 -2.08
N TYR A 222 2.80 -16.40 -1.88
CA TYR A 222 4.16 -16.68 -2.38
C TYR A 222 5.18 -16.04 -1.42
N GLY A 223 6.42 -16.51 -1.44
CA GLY A 223 7.50 -15.94 -0.60
C GLY A 223 8.66 -16.90 -0.39
N ASP A 224 9.60 -16.48 0.44
CA ASP A 224 10.87 -17.18 0.65
C ASP A 224 10.73 -18.47 1.50
N GLU A 225 9.56 -18.76 2.04
CA GLU A 225 9.25 -19.91 2.91
C GLU A 225 8.23 -20.87 2.25
N GLU A 226 8.28 -21.00 0.94
CA GLU A 226 7.47 -21.99 0.20
C GLU A 226 7.91 -23.43 0.46
#